data_9176b82abc9e5b9ba8ac1ca1deed6b18
#
_entry.id   9176b82abc9e5b9ba8ac1ca1deed6b18
#
_cell.length_a   1.000
_cell.length_b   1.000
_cell.length_c   1.000
_cell.angle_alpha   90.00
_cell.angle_beta   90.00
_cell.angle_gamma   90.00
#
_symmetry.space_group_name_H-M   'P 1'
#
loop_
_entity.id
_entity.type
_entity.pdbx_description
1 polymer ?
#
loop_
_entity_poly.entity_id
_entity_poly.type
_entity_poly.pdbx_seq_one_letter_code
_entity_poly.pdbx_strand_id
1 'polypeptide(L)'
;MAPSEGSIEEPFTVLAELKRQGLVRHLGLSNVSREQLAEAQAITEIVCVQNFYNLAHRHDDGFIDELAHRGLAYVPFFPLGGFTPLQSSALDAAAAALEATPMQVALAWLLQRSPNILLIPGTSSVGHLRENLRAATLRLPAEMIAGLDLIGARERTAP
;
A
#
# COMPACT_ATOMS: atom_id res chain seq x y z
N MET A 1 -7.19 -2.89 -9.91
CA MET A 1 -7.81 -1.63 -10.39
C MET A 1 -6.72 -0.86 -11.08
N ALA A 2 -6.88 -0.55 -12.37
CA ALA A 2 -5.90 0.22 -13.14
C ALA A 2 -5.97 1.70 -12.73
N PRO A 3 -4.86 2.47 -12.86
CA PRO A 3 -4.90 3.93 -12.74
C PRO A 3 -5.92 4.53 -13.69
N SER A 4 -6.48 5.70 -13.32
CA SER A 4 -7.34 6.47 -14.23
C SER A 4 -6.53 6.88 -15.47
N GLU A 5 -7.14 6.80 -16.64
CA GLU A 5 -6.50 7.27 -17.87
C GLU A 5 -6.63 8.80 -18.01
N GLY A 6 -5.61 9.42 -18.60
CA GLY A 6 -5.60 10.84 -18.94
C GLY A 6 -4.86 11.72 -17.94
N SER A 7 -4.80 13.02 -18.29
CA SER A 7 -4.16 14.06 -17.50
C SER A 7 -4.96 14.38 -16.25
N ILE A 8 -4.25 14.65 -15.17
CA ILE A 8 -4.81 15.11 -13.89
C ILE A 8 -4.53 16.61 -13.65
N GLU A 9 -3.97 17.32 -14.63
CA GLU A 9 -3.51 18.71 -14.51
C GLU A 9 -4.62 19.65 -14.04
N GLU A 10 -5.78 19.62 -14.72
CA GLU A 10 -6.88 20.54 -14.44
C GLU A 10 -7.41 20.38 -12.99
N PRO A 11 -7.88 19.19 -12.53
CA PRO A 11 -8.37 19.05 -11.17
C PRO A 11 -7.28 19.25 -10.14
N PHE A 12 -6.02 18.93 -10.47
CA PHE A 12 -4.92 19.04 -9.54
C PHE A 12 -4.45 20.49 -9.35
N THR A 13 -4.54 21.32 -10.38
CA THR A 13 -4.30 22.77 -10.31
C THR A 13 -5.25 23.44 -9.32
N VAL A 14 -6.52 23.03 -9.29
CA VAL A 14 -7.49 23.54 -8.30
C VAL A 14 -7.07 23.17 -6.87
N LEU A 15 -6.63 21.93 -6.64
CA LEU A 15 -6.15 21.49 -5.33
C LEU A 15 -4.88 22.23 -4.89
N ALA A 16 -3.98 22.49 -5.82
CA ALA A 16 -2.76 23.27 -5.57
C ALA A 16 -3.09 24.71 -5.15
N GLU A 17 -4.10 25.33 -5.76
CA GLU A 17 -4.58 26.65 -5.36
C GLU A 17 -5.17 26.64 -3.94
N LEU A 18 -5.97 25.63 -3.58
CA LEU A 18 -6.48 25.47 -2.22
C LEU A 18 -5.35 25.29 -1.19
N LYS A 19 -4.28 24.57 -1.55
CA LYS A 19 -3.06 24.46 -0.73
C LYS A 19 -2.40 25.84 -0.56
N ARG A 20 -2.27 26.61 -1.63
CA ARG A 20 -1.68 27.96 -1.61
C ARG A 20 -2.49 28.93 -0.72
N GLN A 21 -3.80 28.77 -0.66
CA GLN A 21 -4.71 29.51 0.22
C GLN A 21 -4.67 29.06 1.69
N GLY A 22 -3.93 27.98 2.01
CA GLY A 22 -3.83 27.43 3.35
C GLY A 22 -5.05 26.59 3.79
N LEU A 23 -5.99 26.31 2.88
CA LEU A 23 -7.16 25.48 3.15
C LEU A 23 -6.82 23.98 3.20
N VAL A 24 -5.76 23.58 2.49
CA VAL A 24 -5.21 22.22 2.48
C VAL A 24 -3.73 22.30 2.83
N ARG A 25 -3.26 21.46 3.74
CA ARG A 25 -1.86 21.45 4.17
C ARG A 25 -0.98 20.61 3.25
N HIS A 26 -1.40 19.41 2.93
CA HIS A 26 -0.65 18.43 2.14
C HIS A 26 -1.55 17.83 1.07
N LEU A 27 -0.97 17.49 -0.08
CA LEU A 27 -1.65 16.83 -1.19
C LEU A 27 -1.02 15.47 -1.43
N GLY A 28 -1.86 14.50 -1.74
CA GLY A 28 -1.48 13.16 -2.18
C GLY A 28 -2.28 12.77 -3.41
N LEU A 29 -1.91 11.66 -4.00
CA LEU A 29 -2.56 11.10 -5.19
C LEU A 29 -3.11 9.72 -4.88
N SER A 30 -4.21 9.34 -5.53
CA SER A 30 -4.77 8.00 -5.39
C SER A 30 -5.07 7.39 -6.74
N ASN A 31 -4.70 6.11 -6.89
CA ASN A 31 -4.91 5.31 -8.09
C ASN A 31 -4.28 5.95 -9.34
N VAL A 32 -2.98 6.26 -9.26
CA VAL A 32 -2.23 7.00 -10.28
C VAL A 32 -1.02 6.22 -10.81
N SER A 33 -0.60 6.56 -12.02
CA SER A 33 0.64 6.10 -12.63
C SER A 33 1.85 6.97 -12.22
N ARG A 34 3.07 6.54 -12.63
CA ARG A 34 4.31 7.34 -12.48
C ARG A 34 4.24 8.65 -13.24
N GLU A 35 3.66 8.62 -14.45
CA GLU A 35 3.50 9.78 -15.33
C GLU A 35 2.59 10.82 -14.66
N GLN A 36 1.47 10.37 -14.10
CA GLN A 36 0.54 11.25 -13.36
C GLN A 36 1.17 11.82 -12.09
N LEU A 37 2.00 11.03 -11.37
CA LEU A 37 2.78 11.57 -10.25
C LEU A 37 3.73 12.67 -10.72
N ALA A 38 4.44 12.48 -11.83
CA ALA A 38 5.35 13.49 -12.38
C ALA A 38 4.59 14.75 -12.80
N GLU A 39 3.43 14.61 -13.43
CA GLU A 39 2.53 15.72 -13.79
C GLU A 39 2.11 16.53 -12.56
N ALA A 40 1.62 15.86 -11.51
CA ALA A 40 1.22 16.53 -10.27
C ALA A 40 2.39 17.24 -9.57
N GLN A 41 3.58 16.65 -9.60
CA GLN A 41 4.78 17.23 -9.00
C GLN A 41 5.32 18.45 -9.76
N ALA A 42 5.00 18.58 -11.05
CA ALA A 42 5.26 19.80 -11.79
C ALA A 42 4.39 20.98 -11.34
N ILE A 43 3.23 20.69 -10.73
CA ILE A 43 2.28 21.69 -10.24
C ILE A 43 2.55 22.05 -8.78
N THR A 44 2.74 21.05 -7.91
CA THR A 44 2.94 21.26 -6.46
C THR A 44 3.58 20.04 -5.80
N GLU A 45 4.06 20.22 -4.57
CA GLU A 45 4.60 19.14 -3.74
C GLU A 45 3.55 18.07 -3.40
N ILE A 46 3.91 16.80 -3.58
CA ILE A 46 3.12 15.61 -3.24
C ILE A 46 3.80 14.90 -2.07
N VAL A 47 3.03 14.49 -1.06
CA VAL A 47 3.58 13.81 0.13
C VAL A 47 3.33 12.29 0.13
N CYS A 48 2.32 11.82 -0.60
CA CYS A 48 2.02 10.37 -0.65
C CYS A 48 1.31 9.96 -1.94
N VAL A 49 1.43 8.67 -2.24
CA VAL A 49 0.64 7.98 -3.27
C VAL A 49 -0.14 6.85 -2.60
N GLN A 50 -1.42 6.76 -2.93
CA GLN A 50 -2.33 5.72 -2.45
C GLN A 50 -2.83 4.87 -3.61
N ASN A 51 -2.27 3.66 -3.77
CA ASN A 51 -2.62 2.75 -4.85
C ASN A 51 -3.04 1.37 -4.31
N PHE A 52 -3.63 0.55 -5.19
CA PHE A 52 -4.01 -0.83 -4.87
C PHE A 52 -2.79 -1.72 -4.76
N TYR A 53 -2.51 -2.22 -3.55
CA TYR A 53 -1.36 -3.09 -3.31
C TYR A 53 -1.55 -3.96 -2.07
N ASN A 54 -1.21 -5.24 -2.18
CA ASN A 54 -1.18 -6.21 -1.08
C ASN A 54 -0.35 -7.43 -1.50
N LEU A 55 -0.31 -8.47 -0.66
CA LEU A 55 0.43 -9.72 -0.92
C LEU A 55 0.12 -10.36 -2.28
N ALA A 56 -1.13 -10.31 -2.76
CA ALA A 56 -1.54 -10.87 -4.03
C ALA A 56 -1.31 -9.89 -5.20
N HIS A 57 -1.52 -8.59 -4.98
CA HIS A 57 -1.45 -7.56 -6.02
C HIS A 57 -0.20 -6.72 -5.86
N ARG A 58 0.86 -7.05 -6.62
CA ARG A 58 2.22 -6.51 -6.45
C ARG A 58 2.76 -5.73 -7.65
N HIS A 59 1.87 -5.18 -8.48
CA HIS A 59 2.28 -4.44 -9.69
C HIS A 59 3.09 -3.17 -9.38
N ASP A 60 2.93 -2.59 -8.17
CA ASP A 60 3.62 -1.38 -7.74
C ASP A 60 4.95 -1.62 -7.01
N ASP A 61 5.50 -2.85 -6.99
CA ASP A 61 6.77 -3.14 -6.29
C ASP A 61 7.86 -2.11 -6.61
N GLY A 62 8.15 -1.89 -7.90
CA GLY A 62 9.16 -0.92 -8.33
C GLY A 62 8.75 0.54 -8.12
N PHE A 63 7.46 0.84 -8.07
CA PHE A 63 6.98 2.19 -7.78
C PHE A 63 7.15 2.52 -6.28
N ILE A 64 6.88 1.56 -5.39
CA ILE A 64 7.12 1.71 -3.95
C ILE A 64 8.59 1.99 -3.67
N ASP A 65 9.52 1.25 -4.33
CA ASP A 65 10.95 1.43 -4.17
C ASP A 65 11.40 2.83 -4.64
N GLU A 66 10.89 3.29 -5.78
CA GLU A 66 11.12 4.64 -6.29
C GLU A 66 10.65 5.70 -5.28
N LEU A 67 9.41 5.57 -4.78
CA LEU A 67 8.84 6.51 -3.81
C LEU A 67 9.64 6.54 -2.50
N ALA A 68 10.13 5.38 -2.04
CA ALA A 68 10.98 5.29 -0.85
C ALA A 68 12.29 6.08 -1.02
N HIS A 69 12.97 5.94 -2.17
CA HIS A 69 14.18 6.70 -2.48
C HIS A 69 13.94 8.23 -2.53
N ARG A 70 12.71 8.64 -2.84
CA ARG A 70 12.31 10.04 -2.95
C ARG A 70 11.70 10.60 -1.67
N GLY A 71 11.61 9.80 -0.60
CA GLY A 71 11.01 10.19 0.68
C GLY A 71 9.49 10.40 0.64
N LEU A 72 8.79 9.83 -0.35
CA LEU A 72 7.33 9.89 -0.44
C LEU A 72 6.70 8.67 0.22
N ALA A 73 5.61 8.89 0.96
CA ALA A 73 4.86 7.79 1.55
C ALA A 73 4.05 7.03 0.49
N TYR A 74 3.93 5.71 0.69
CA TYR A 74 3.03 4.87 -0.07
C TYR A 74 1.94 4.29 0.83
N VAL A 75 0.68 4.45 0.43
CA VAL A 75 -0.49 4.06 1.23
C VAL A 75 -1.26 2.98 0.48
N PRO A 76 -1.03 1.69 0.75
CA PRO A 76 -1.74 0.62 0.07
C PRO A 76 -3.22 0.63 0.47
N PHE A 77 -4.14 0.83 -0.49
CA PHE A 77 -5.55 0.55 -0.21
C PHE A 77 -5.86 -0.93 -0.46
N PHE A 78 -6.85 -1.46 0.25
CA PHE A 78 -7.14 -2.88 0.35
C PHE A 78 -5.93 -3.74 0.78
N PRO A 79 -5.25 -3.35 1.86
CA PRO A 79 -4.05 -4.06 2.33
C PRO A 79 -4.32 -5.52 2.69
N LEU A 80 -5.57 -5.89 2.97
CA LEU A 80 -6.03 -7.24 3.33
C LEU A 80 -6.88 -7.91 2.23
N GLY A 81 -6.82 -7.43 0.97
CA GLY A 81 -7.55 -7.99 -0.16
C GLY A 81 -8.92 -7.33 -0.45
N GLY A 82 -9.36 -6.38 0.35
CA GLY A 82 -10.62 -5.66 0.15
C GLY A 82 -11.85 -6.54 0.36
N PHE A 83 -12.75 -6.59 -0.64
CA PHE A 83 -13.98 -7.39 -0.58
C PHE A 83 -13.73 -8.91 -0.67
N THR A 84 -12.58 -9.32 -1.18
CA THR A 84 -12.14 -10.72 -1.19
C THR A 84 -10.92 -10.83 -0.27
N PRO A 85 -11.08 -11.38 0.95
CA PRO A 85 -9.96 -11.54 1.86
C PRO A 85 -8.84 -12.37 1.26
N LEU A 86 -7.61 -12.02 1.59
CA LEU A 86 -6.44 -12.80 1.19
C LEU A 86 -6.53 -14.23 1.76
N GLN A 87 -6.46 -15.21 0.88
CA GLN A 87 -6.46 -16.64 1.24
C GLN A 87 -5.25 -17.31 0.62
N SER A 88 -4.42 -17.92 1.46
CA SER A 88 -3.24 -18.63 1.02
C SER A 88 -2.76 -19.59 2.09
N SER A 89 -2.49 -20.85 1.72
CA SER A 89 -1.90 -21.82 2.65
C SER A 89 -0.54 -21.39 3.21
N ALA A 90 0.24 -20.61 2.44
CA ALA A 90 1.49 -20.03 2.91
C ALA A 90 1.24 -18.97 4.00
N LEU A 91 0.20 -18.15 3.83
CA LEU A 91 -0.18 -17.15 4.82
C LEU A 91 -0.70 -17.80 6.10
N ASP A 92 -1.52 -18.86 5.98
CA ASP A 92 -2.04 -19.62 7.12
C ASP A 92 -0.92 -20.33 7.90
N ALA A 93 0.03 -20.93 7.19
CA ALA A 93 1.18 -21.57 7.80
C ALA A 93 2.08 -20.56 8.55
N ALA A 94 2.32 -19.40 7.97
CA ALA A 94 3.06 -18.32 8.61
C ALA A 94 2.35 -17.79 9.86
N ALA A 95 1.04 -17.65 9.80
CA ALA A 95 0.21 -17.22 10.93
C ALA A 95 0.29 -18.23 12.09
N ALA A 96 0.17 -19.53 11.80
CA ALA A 96 0.27 -20.59 12.79
C ALA A 96 1.66 -20.62 13.46
N ALA A 97 2.74 -20.47 12.67
CA ALA A 97 4.11 -20.48 13.18
C ALA A 97 4.43 -19.26 14.08
N LEU A 98 3.73 -18.14 13.90
CA LEU A 98 3.93 -16.92 14.67
C LEU A 98 2.88 -16.70 15.78
N GLU A 99 1.98 -17.66 15.99
CA GLU A 99 0.84 -17.52 16.90
C GLU A 99 0.04 -16.22 16.66
N ALA A 100 -0.12 -15.87 15.37
CA ALA A 100 -0.76 -14.66 14.90
C ALA A 100 -1.94 -14.98 13.96
N THR A 101 -2.73 -13.98 13.62
CA THR A 101 -3.75 -14.13 12.58
C THR A 101 -3.16 -13.93 11.18
N PRO A 102 -3.72 -14.55 10.11
CA PRO A 102 -3.31 -14.29 8.74
C PRO A 102 -3.30 -12.80 8.39
N MET A 103 -4.27 -12.03 8.90
CA MET A 103 -4.36 -10.59 8.67
C MET A 103 -3.20 -9.83 9.32
N GLN A 104 -2.79 -10.22 10.54
CA GLN A 104 -1.63 -9.63 11.20
C GLN A 104 -0.34 -9.91 10.42
N VAL A 105 -0.17 -11.13 9.89
CA VAL A 105 0.99 -11.49 9.06
C VAL A 105 1.00 -10.68 7.76
N ALA A 106 -0.14 -10.53 7.09
CA ALA A 106 -0.25 -9.73 5.87
C ALA A 106 0.12 -8.25 6.11
N LEU A 107 -0.37 -7.65 7.21
CA LEU A 107 -0.01 -6.28 7.58
C LEU A 107 1.47 -6.15 7.96
N ALA A 108 2.01 -7.11 8.72
CA ALA A 108 3.43 -7.13 9.10
C ALA A 108 4.34 -7.26 7.86
N TRP A 109 3.93 -8.06 6.88
CA TRP A 109 4.63 -8.17 5.61
C TRP A 109 4.67 -6.83 4.87
N LEU A 110 3.54 -6.12 4.76
CA LEU A 110 3.49 -4.79 4.14
C LEU A 110 4.43 -3.81 4.83
N LEU A 111 4.43 -3.76 6.17
CA LEU A 111 5.31 -2.86 6.93
C LEU A 111 6.80 -3.19 6.76
N GLN A 112 7.13 -4.45 6.49
CA GLN A 112 8.51 -4.88 6.27
C GLN A 112 8.92 -4.84 4.80
N ARG A 113 7.97 -4.70 3.86
CA ARG A 113 8.24 -4.53 2.44
C ARG A 113 8.98 -3.24 2.13
N SER A 114 8.60 -2.14 2.77
CA SER A 114 9.28 -0.85 2.58
C SER A 114 9.00 0.12 3.73
N PRO A 115 10.00 0.91 4.16
CA PRO A 115 9.86 1.83 5.29
C PRO A 115 8.91 3.01 5.05
N ASN A 116 8.56 3.30 3.79
CA ASN A 116 7.65 4.38 3.42
C ASN A 116 6.17 3.95 3.35
N ILE A 117 5.86 2.69 3.69
CA ILE A 117 4.47 2.20 3.68
C ILE A 117 3.73 2.64 4.93
N LEU A 118 2.57 3.28 4.73
CA LEU A 118 1.59 3.64 5.76
C LEU A 118 0.32 2.81 5.57
N LEU A 119 -0.05 2.02 6.57
CA LEU A 119 -1.21 1.12 6.49
C LEU A 119 -2.52 1.81 6.87
N ILE A 120 -3.59 1.46 6.14
CA ILE A 120 -4.96 1.95 6.38
C ILE A 120 -5.97 0.78 6.50
N PRO A 121 -5.74 -0.23 7.36
CA PRO A 121 -6.65 -1.35 7.51
C PRO A 121 -7.95 -0.89 8.20
N GLY A 122 -9.02 -0.71 7.41
CA GLY A 122 -10.33 -0.29 7.91
C GLY A 122 -10.99 -1.36 8.78
N THR A 123 -11.60 -0.94 9.90
CA THR A 123 -12.42 -1.81 10.75
C THR A 123 -13.40 -1.00 11.59
N SER A 124 -14.56 -1.60 11.90
CA SER A 124 -15.52 -1.09 12.89
C SER A 124 -15.41 -1.82 14.25
N SER A 125 -14.53 -2.82 14.37
CA SER A 125 -14.33 -3.62 15.59
C SER A 125 -13.11 -3.14 16.38
N VAL A 126 -13.29 -2.83 17.67
CA VAL A 126 -12.18 -2.53 18.58
C VAL A 126 -11.21 -3.71 18.71
N GLY A 127 -11.72 -4.95 18.66
CA GLY A 127 -10.90 -6.17 18.66
C GLY A 127 -9.95 -6.18 17.45
N HIS A 128 -10.50 -6.02 16.24
CA HIS A 128 -9.70 -5.99 15.01
C HIS A 128 -8.73 -4.80 14.98
N LEU A 129 -9.11 -3.63 15.51
CA LEU A 129 -8.17 -2.51 15.62
C LEU A 129 -6.93 -2.89 16.46
N ARG A 130 -7.14 -3.53 17.61
CA ARG A 130 -6.04 -4.00 18.47
C ARG A 130 -5.18 -5.07 17.77
N GLU A 131 -5.78 -5.96 17.01
CA GLU A 131 -5.07 -6.95 16.19
C GLU A 131 -4.23 -6.28 15.11
N ASN A 132 -4.81 -5.32 14.37
CA ASN A 132 -4.10 -4.56 13.35
C ASN A 132 -2.90 -3.80 13.93
N LEU A 133 -3.04 -3.16 15.08
CA LEU A 133 -1.94 -2.47 15.75
C LEU A 133 -0.83 -3.44 16.19
N ARG A 134 -1.16 -4.65 16.67
CA ARG A 134 -0.17 -5.67 17.03
C ARG A 134 0.65 -6.15 15.84
N ALA A 135 0.14 -6.08 14.62
CA ALA A 135 0.90 -6.43 13.42
C ALA A 135 2.22 -5.64 13.29
N ALA A 136 2.28 -4.40 13.80
CA ALA A 136 3.48 -3.58 13.77
C ALA A 136 4.62 -4.14 14.65
N THR A 137 4.33 -5.03 15.59
CA THR A 137 5.32 -5.65 16.47
C THR A 137 5.81 -7.02 15.96
N LEU A 138 5.11 -7.61 14.99
CA LEU A 138 5.51 -8.89 14.41
C LEU A 138 6.79 -8.71 13.58
N ARG A 139 7.72 -9.67 13.73
CA ARG A 139 8.93 -9.75 12.90
C ARG A 139 8.88 -11.04 12.10
N LEU A 140 8.83 -10.91 10.79
CA LEU A 140 8.80 -12.03 9.88
C LEU A 140 10.25 -12.43 9.55
N PRO A 141 10.66 -13.72 9.77
CA PRO A 141 11.95 -14.22 9.30
C PRO A 141 12.10 -14.07 7.78
N ALA A 142 13.32 -13.88 7.30
CA ALA A 142 13.60 -13.68 5.87
C ALA A 142 13.06 -14.81 4.97
N GLU A 143 13.18 -16.05 5.42
CA GLU A 143 12.63 -17.22 4.74
C GLU A 143 11.11 -17.21 4.64
N MET A 144 10.43 -16.68 5.66
CA MET A 144 8.98 -16.54 5.66
C MET A 144 8.55 -15.42 4.70
N ILE A 145 9.25 -14.29 4.69
CA ILE A 145 9.03 -13.21 3.71
C ILE A 145 9.18 -13.76 2.29
N ALA A 146 10.25 -14.49 2.00
CA ALA A 146 10.46 -15.10 0.69
C ALA A 146 9.33 -16.06 0.29
N GLY A 147 8.80 -16.85 1.23
CA GLY A 147 7.64 -17.72 1.00
C GLY A 147 6.35 -16.95 0.71
N LEU A 148 6.11 -15.86 1.45
CA LEU A 148 4.96 -14.99 1.24
C LEU A 148 5.05 -14.21 -0.09
N ASP A 149 6.24 -13.84 -0.53
CA ASP A 149 6.49 -13.16 -1.80
C ASP A 149 6.04 -13.97 -3.02
N LEU A 150 6.00 -15.30 -2.90
CA LEU A 150 5.52 -16.19 -3.96
C LEU A 150 4.00 -16.11 -4.18
N ILE A 151 3.23 -15.57 -3.24
CA ILE A 151 1.77 -15.43 -3.37
C ILE A 151 1.44 -14.54 -4.57
N GLY A 152 2.04 -13.34 -4.65
CA GLY A 152 1.83 -12.41 -5.76
C GLY A 152 2.60 -12.74 -7.04
N ALA A 153 3.57 -13.66 -7.00
CA ALA A 153 4.31 -14.06 -8.19
C ALA A 153 3.44 -14.88 -9.16
N ARG A 154 2.44 -15.62 -8.65
CA ARG A 154 1.54 -16.47 -9.45
C ARG A 154 0.56 -15.67 -10.31
N GLU A 155 0.17 -14.45 -9.90
CA GLU A 155 -0.71 -13.59 -10.69
C GLU A 155 0.02 -12.95 -11.89
N ARG A 156 1.34 -12.75 -11.82
CA ARG A 156 2.14 -12.19 -12.92
C ARG A 156 2.39 -13.18 -14.06
N THR A 157 2.11 -14.46 -13.88
CA THR A 157 2.34 -15.53 -14.86
C THR A 157 1.05 -16.12 -15.44
N ALA A 158 -0.11 -15.63 -15.03
CA ALA A 158 -1.37 -16.00 -15.67
C ALA A 158 -1.53 -15.24 -17.01
N PRO A 159 -1.80 -15.95 -18.12
CA PRO A 159 -1.93 -15.37 -19.45
C PRO A 159 -3.16 -14.48 -19.57
#